data_074457fa0e6d5029fbbe952b537dfb9f
#
_entry.id   074457fa0e6d5029fbbe952b537dfb9f
#
_cell.length_a   1.000
_cell.length_b   1.000
_cell.length_c   1.000
_cell.angle_alpha   90.00
_cell.angle_beta   90.00
_cell.angle_gamma   90.00
#
_symmetry.space_group_name_H-M   'P 1'
#
loop_
_entity.id
_entity.type
_entity.pdbx_description
1 polymer ?
#
loop_
_entity_poly.entity_id
_entity_poly.type
_entity_poly.pdbx_seq_one_letter_code
_entity_poly.pdbx_strand_id
1 'polypeptide(L)'
;MKKLLFLCLILVSLNTKAIDSNKLINLNELNILFEFQKNDWNENVLFLIKKNSFAKVDNESDTFYLKSIFKDGEIITMPIFSNSIVEKIKLEYIYFDHKKENLKIIKDHFNSFKNYCFEYLNNDKSIEAVISKCN
;
A
#
# COMPACT_ATOMS: atom_id res chain seq x y z
N MET A 1 37.94 -12.62 20.84
CA MET A 1 36.70 -13.33 20.44
C MET A 1 35.41 -12.65 20.92
N LYS A 2 35.31 -12.21 22.19
CA LYS A 2 34.07 -11.54 22.66
C LYS A 2 33.70 -10.26 21.92
N LYS A 3 34.66 -9.45 21.46
CA LYS A 3 34.41 -8.21 20.70
C LYS A 3 33.88 -8.48 19.26
N LEU A 4 34.31 -9.58 18.65
CA LEU A 4 33.85 -9.96 17.30
C LEU A 4 32.40 -10.46 17.30
N LEU A 5 32.01 -11.19 18.38
CA LEU A 5 30.64 -11.66 18.56
C LEU A 5 29.65 -10.49 18.78
N PHE A 6 30.10 -9.44 19.51
CA PHE A 6 29.30 -8.24 19.74
C PHE A 6 29.10 -7.43 18.45
N LEU A 7 30.12 -7.35 17.59
CA LEU A 7 30.04 -6.70 16.30
C LEU A 7 29.07 -7.44 15.34
N CYS A 8 29.08 -8.77 15.33
CA CYS A 8 28.14 -9.58 14.55
C CYS A 8 26.69 -9.42 15.04
N LEU A 9 26.46 -9.31 16.35
CA LEU A 9 25.15 -9.04 16.92
C LEU A 9 24.60 -7.65 16.55
N ILE A 10 25.46 -6.64 16.50
CA ILE A 10 25.09 -5.28 16.08
C ILE A 10 24.77 -5.27 14.58
N LEU A 11 25.53 -5.98 13.75
CA LEU A 11 25.29 -6.10 12.30
C LEU A 11 23.98 -6.87 12.00
N VAL A 12 23.61 -7.84 12.80
CA VAL A 12 22.35 -8.58 12.65
C VAL A 12 21.14 -7.72 13.07
N SER A 13 21.33 -6.84 14.07
CA SER A 13 20.25 -5.91 14.50
C SER A 13 20.02 -4.75 13.53
N LEU A 14 20.99 -4.40 12.70
CA LEU A 14 20.88 -3.37 11.66
C LEU A 14 20.18 -3.84 10.40
N ASN A 15 19.90 -5.14 10.26
CA ASN A 15 19.25 -5.73 9.08
C ASN A 15 17.72 -5.85 9.16
N THR A 16 17.05 -5.18 10.07
CA THR A 16 15.59 -4.99 9.99
C THR A 16 15.30 -3.99 8.88
N LYS A 17 15.18 -4.49 7.66
CA LYS A 17 14.92 -3.67 6.47
C LYS A 17 13.60 -2.93 6.66
N ALA A 18 13.66 -1.61 6.57
CA ALA A 18 12.51 -0.76 6.39
C ALA A 18 11.69 -1.17 5.16
N ILE A 19 10.42 -0.79 5.10
CA ILE A 19 9.57 -1.01 3.92
C ILE A 19 10.26 -0.44 2.69
N ASP A 20 10.35 -1.24 1.63
CA ASP A 20 10.81 -0.79 0.33
C ASP A 20 9.71 0.04 -0.34
N SER A 21 9.90 1.35 -0.41
CA SER A 21 8.94 2.27 -1.04
C SER A 21 8.67 1.97 -2.52
N ASN A 22 9.60 1.31 -3.21
CA ASN A 22 9.41 0.90 -4.61
C ASN A 22 8.33 -0.19 -4.78
N LYS A 23 7.97 -0.88 -3.72
CA LYS A 23 6.87 -1.85 -3.70
C LYS A 23 5.52 -1.22 -3.41
N LEU A 24 5.49 0.02 -2.96
CA LEU A 24 4.26 0.77 -2.78
C LEU A 24 3.70 1.19 -4.14
N ILE A 25 2.39 1.35 -4.22
CA ILE A 25 1.73 1.86 -5.43
C ILE A 25 2.30 3.24 -5.77
N ASN A 26 2.78 3.40 -6.99
CA ASN A 26 3.34 4.65 -7.48
C ASN A 26 2.25 5.58 -8.06
N LEU A 27 2.62 6.79 -8.42
CA LEU A 27 1.68 7.79 -8.94
C LEU A 27 0.96 7.33 -10.21
N ASN A 28 1.65 6.65 -11.13
CA ASN A 28 1.04 6.16 -12.36
C ASN A 28 0.02 5.06 -12.08
N GLU A 29 0.34 4.13 -11.19
CA GLU A 29 -0.57 3.07 -10.74
C GLU A 29 -1.79 3.64 -10.02
N LEU A 30 -1.59 4.67 -9.22
CA LEU A 30 -2.67 5.38 -8.53
C LEU A 30 -3.60 6.07 -9.54
N ASN A 31 -3.06 6.73 -10.58
CA ASN A 31 -3.84 7.31 -11.66
C ASN A 31 -4.70 6.26 -12.39
N ILE A 32 -4.12 5.10 -12.71
CA ILE A 32 -4.85 3.97 -13.31
C ILE A 32 -6.02 3.54 -12.44
N LEU A 33 -5.81 3.42 -11.12
CA LEU A 33 -6.88 3.04 -10.18
C LEU A 33 -8.00 4.09 -10.12
N PHE A 34 -7.68 5.38 -10.14
CA PHE A 34 -8.70 6.43 -10.14
C PHE A 34 -9.45 6.59 -11.46
N GLU A 35 -8.86 6.15 -12.57
CA GLU A 35 -9.51 6.13 -13.89
C GLU A 35 -10.34 4.86 -14.12
N PHE A 36 -10.20 3.87 -13.24
CA PHE A 36 -10.94 2.62 -13.35
C PHE A 36 -12.43 2.86 -13.14
N GLN A 37 -13.23 2.35 -14.07
CA GLN A 37 -14.68 2.31 -13.96
C GLN A 37 -15.12 0.90 -13.55
N LYS A 38 -16.11 0.82 -12.68
CA LYS A 38 -16.66 -0.45 -12.23
C LYS A 38 -17.03 -1.32 -13.45
N ASN A 39 -16.54 -2.55 -13.47
CA ASN A 39 -16.69 -3.52 -14.56
C ASN A 39 -15.92 -3.23 -15.87
N ASP A 40 -15.06 -2.23 -15.90
CA ASP A 40 -14.17 -1.98 -17.04
C ASP A 40 -12.78 -2.57 -16.81
N TRP A 41 -12.63 -3.83 -17.13
CA TRP A 41 -11.38 -4.60 -17.01
C TRP A 41 -10.44 -4.38 -18.20
N ASN A 42 -10.02 -3.15 -18.40
CA ASN A 42 -9.10 -2.79 -19.47
C ASN A 42 -7.66 -3.31 -19.21
N GLU A 43 -6.81 -3.24 -20.24
CA GLU A 43 -5.43 -3.77 -20.19
C GLU A 43 -4.58 -3.13 -19.09
N ASN A 44 -4.79 -1.85 -18.79
CA ASN A 44 -4.04 -1.14 -17.75
C ASN A 44 -4.35 -1.69 -16.36
N VAL A 45 -5.61 -1.99 -16.08
CA VAL A 45 -6.03 -2.59 -14.81
C VAL A 45 -5.51 -4.02 -14.71
N LEU A 46 -5.58 -4.80 -15.79
CA LEU A 46 -5.04 -6.16 -15.82
C LEU A 46 -3.52 -6.18 -15.65
N PHE A 47 -2.81 -5.20 -16.20
CA PHE A 47 -1.37 -5.05 -15.97
C PHE A 47 -1.06 -4.77 -14.50
N LEU A 48 -1.81 -3.85 -13.88
CA LEU A 48 -1.67 -3.52 -12.46
C LEU A 48 -1.91 -4.74 -11.56
N ILE A 49 -2.92 -5.52 -11.87
CA ILE A 49 -3.24 -6.78 -11.19
C ILE A 49 -2.11 -7.80 -11.31
N LYS A 50 -1.52 -7.95 -12.49
CA LYS A 50 -0.41 -8.89 -12.71
C LYS A 50 0.87 -8.47 -11.99
N LYS A 51 1.15 -7.17 -11.94
CA LYS A 51 2.34 -6.63 -11.29
C LYS A 51 2.30 -6.81 -9.77
N ASN A 52 1.14 -6.63 -9.17
CA ASN A 52 0.93 -6.85 -7.75
C ASN A 52 0.58 -8.32 -7.54
N SER A 53 1.43 -9.07 -6.87
CA SER A 53 1.46 -10.54 -6.80
C SER A 53 0.16 -11.22 -6.37
N PHE A 54 -0.85 -10.47 -5.91
CA PHE A 54 -2.19 -10.96 -5.60
C PHE A 54 -3.23 -9.88 -5.86
N ALA A 55 -4.08 -10.14 -6.84
CA ALA A 55 -5.37 -9.48 -6.94
C ALA A 55 -6.45 -10.54 -6.69
N LYS A 56 -7.31 -10.30 -5.74
CA LYS A 56 -8.52 -11.08 -5.57
C LYS A 56 -9.67 -10.25 -6.09
N VAL A 57 -10.37 -10.81 -7.05
CA VAL A 57 -11.65 -10.27 -7.52
C VAL A 57 -12.72 -10.99 -6.70
N ASP A 58 -13.46 -10.23 -5.93
CA ASP A 58 -14.68 -10.74 -5.33
C ASP A 58 -15.81 -10.58 -6.34
N ASN A 59 -16.18 -11.69 -6.96
CA ASN A 59 -17.23 -11.69 -7.98
C ASN A 59 -18.62 -11.35 -7.42
N GLU A 60 -18.84 -11.47 -6.11
CA GLU A 60 -20.13 -11.17 -5.49
C GLU A 60 -20.33 -9.67 -5.25
N SER A 61 -19.25 -8.95 -4.94
CA SER A 61 -19.32 -7.52 -4.61
C SER A 61 -18.82 -6.60 -5.73
N ASP A 62 -18.38 -7.13 -6.89
CA ASP A 62 -17.69 -6.39 -7.94
C ASP A 62 -16.50 -5.55 -7.43
N THR A 63 -15.95 -5.93 -6.30
CA THR A 63 -14.81 -5.27 -5.68
C THR A 63 -13.53 -6.06 -5.97
N PHE A 64 -12.45 -5.36 -6.17
CA PHE A 64 -11.13 -5.97 -6.22
C PHE A 64 -10.20 -5.28 -5.23
N TYR A 65 -9.16 -5.97 -4.87
CA TYR A 65 -8.09 -5.38 -4.10
C TYR A 65 -6.73 -5.87 -4.58
N LEU A 66 -5.74 -5.01 -4.42
CA LEU A 66 -4.35 -5.30 -4.72
C LEU A 66 -3.61 -5.53 -3.42
N LYS A 67 -2.72 -6.53 -3.40
CA LYS A 67 -1.85 -6.79 -2.27
C LYS A 67 -0.40 -6.47 -2.63
N SER A 68 0.22 -5.65 -1.82
CA SER A 68 1.68 -5.47 -1.80
C SER A 68 2.23 -6.23 -0.60
N ILE A 69 3.07 -7.24 -0.86
CA ILE A 69 3.63 -8.12 0.18
C ILE A 69 5.04 -7.65 0.55
N PHE A 70 5.27 -7.51 1.84
CA PHE A 70 6.54 -7.14 2.45
C PHE A 70 6.97 -8.23 3.43
N LYS A 71 8.20 -8.15 3.91
CA LYS A 71 8.73 -9.15 4.85
C LYS A 71 7.90 -9.26 6.13
N ASP A 72 7.41 -8.12 6.65
CA ASP A 72 6.78 -8.01 7.97
C ASP A 72 5.27 -7.76 7.90
N GLY A 73 4.66 -7.89 6.72
CA GLY A 73 3.23 -7.68 6.56
C GLY A 73 2.80 -7.40 5.13
N GLU A 74 1.58 -6.95 4.97
CA GLU A 74 1.01 -6.65 3.66
C GLU A 74 0.18 -5.36 3.69
N ILE A 75 0.12 -4.69 2.54
CA ILE A 75 -0.77 -3.56 2.31
C ILE A 75 -1.83 -3.99 1.30
N ILE A 76 -3.08 -3.88 1.70
CA ILE A 76 -4.22 -4.09 0.83
C ILE A 76 -4.67 -2.73 0.31
N THR A 77 -4.78 -2.60 -1.00
CA THR A 77 -5.25 -1.39 -1.68
C THR A 77 -6.58 -1.69 -2.34
N MET A 78 -7.62 -0.99 -1.92
CA MET A 78 -8.99 -1.18 -2.40
C MET A 78 -9.56 0.11 -2.99
N PRO A 79 -10.04 0.10 -4.25
CA PRO A 79 -10.85 1.20 -4.76
C PRO A 79 -12.22 1.19 -4.10
N ILE A 80 -12.72 2.37 -3.75
CA ILE A 80 -14.07 2.61 -3.27
C ILE A 80 -14.83 3.35 -4.35
N PHE A 81 -15.90 2.73 -4.84
CA PHE A 81 -16.71 3.28 -5.92
C PHE A 81 -17.85 4.14 -5.40
N SER A 82 -18.11 5.22 -6.13
CA SER A 82 -19.35 5.99 -6.07
C SER A 82 -19.88 6.15 -7.50
N ASN A 83 -21.08 5.65 -7.77
CA ASN A 83 -21.69 5.69 -9.11
C ASN A 83 -20.78 5.17 -10.24
N SER A 84 -20.17 4.01 -10.03
CA SER A 84 -19.25 3.35 -10.96
C SER A 84 -17.88 4.00 -11.17
N ILE A 85 -17.60 5.11 -10.49
CA ILE A 85 -16.32 5.83 -10.53
C ILE A 85 -15.59 5.62 -9.20
N VAL A 86 -14.27 5.49 -9.25
CA VAL A 86 -13.45 5.41 -8.03
C VAL A 86 -13.41 6.79 -7.36
N GLU A 87 -14.04 6.89 -6.21
CA GLU A 87 -14.07 8.11 -5.39
C GLU A 87 -12.85 8.21 -4.49
N LYS A 88 -12.49 7.09 -3.88
CA LYS A 88 -11.40 6.99 -2.90
C LYS A 88 -10.67 5.66 -3.06
N ILE A 89 -9.45 5.61 -2.58
CA ILE A 89 -8.68 4.38 -2.46
C ILE A 89 -8.37 4.16 -0.98
N LYS A 90 -8.83 3.04 -0.44
CA LYS A 90 -8.52 2.63 0.92
C LYS A 90 -7.24 1.82 0.94
N LEU A 91 -6.36 2.13 1.86
CA LEU A 91 -5.18 1.34 2.20
C LEU A 91 -5.39 0.71 3.58
N GLU A 92 -5.14 -0.58 3.67
CA GLU A 92 -5.19 -1.32 4.93
C GLU A 92 -3.86 -2.04 5.13
N TYR A 93 -3.25 -1.83 6.29
CA TYR A 93 -1.98 -2.43 6.67
C TYR A 93 -2.24 -3.59 7.60
N ILE A 94 -1.79 -4.78 7.20
CA ILE A 94 -1.98 -6.01 7.96
C ILE A 94 -0.61 -6.53 8.41
N TYR A 95 -0.48 -6.84 9.70
CA TYR A 95 0.70 -7.47 10.33
C TYR A 95 1.99 -6.65 10.24
N PHE A 96 1.92 -5.35 10.02
CA PHE A 96 3.11 -4.53 10.18
C PHE A 96 3.44 -4.37 11.66
N ASP A 97 4.68 -4.71 11.99
CA ASP A 97 5.27 -4.22 13.21
C ASP A 97 5.21 -2.68 13.15
N HIS A 98 4.51 -2.06 14.12
CA HIS A 98 4.20 -0.61 14.12
C HIS A 98 5.44 0.25 14.33
N LYS A 99 6.53 -0.05 13.62
CA LYS A 99 7.74 0.75 13.66
C LYS A 99 7.44 2.13 13.09
N LYS A 100 7.71 3.17 13.86
CA LYS A 100 7.55 4.57 13.45
C LYS A 100 8.19 4.86 12.09
N GLU A 101 9.30 4.18 11.76
CA GLU A 101 10.01 4.30 10.49
C GLU A 101 9.18 3.83 9.31
N ASN A 102 8.52 2.68 9.40
CA ASN A 102 7.67 2.14 8.34
C ASN A 102 6.48 3.06 8.06
N LEU A 103 5.84 3.56 9.11
CA LEU A 103 4.73 4.50 8.98
C LEU A 103 5.17 5.82 8.36
N LYS A 104 6.36 6.30 8.72
CA LYS A 104 6.93 7.51 8.12
C LYS A 104 7.18 7.33 6.63
N ILE A 105 7.77 6.22 6.21
CA ILE A 105 8.03 5.92 4.80
C ILE A 105 6.73 5.90 4.00
N ILE A 106 5.68 5.26 4.50
CA ILE A 106 4.38 5.20 3.85
C ILE A 106 3.76 6.59 3.72
N LYS A 107 3.75 7.37 4.80
CA LYS A 107 3.23 8.74 4.79
C LYS A 107 3.99 9.65 3.83
N ASP A 108 5.31 9.62 3.87
CA ASP A 108 6.16 10.44 3.00
C ASP A 108 5.94 10.06 1.53
N HIS A 109 5.80 8.76 1.23
CA HIS A 109 5.54 8.29 -0.13
C HIS A 109 4.23 8.85 -0.69
N PHE A 110 3.11 8.66 0.00
CA PHE A 110 1.81 9.10 -0.49
C PHE A 110 1.61 10.62 -0.40
N ASN A 111 2.18 11.29 0.58
CA ASN A 111 2.16 12.74 0.67
C ASN A 111 2.99 13.43 -0.42
N SER A 112 3.86 12.71 -1.11
CA SER A 112 4.61 13.24 -2.26
C SER A 112 3.74 13.45 -3.50
N PHE A 113 2.55 12.87 -3.57
CA PHE A 113 1.64 12.94 -4.72
C PHE A 113 0.76 14.20 -4.65
N LYS A 114 1.18 15.26 -5.30
CA LYS A 114 0.59 16.62 -5.20
C LYS A 114 -0.90 16.73 -5.52
N ASN A 115 -1.42 15.85 -6.38
CA ASN A 115 -2.81 15.88 -6.83
C ASN A 115 -3.74 15.02 -5.98
N TYR A 116 -3.19 14.37 -4.97
CA TYR A 116 -3.91 13.46 -4.10
C TYR A 116 -3.78 13.87 -2.65
N CYS A 117 -4.88 13.75 -1.93
CA CYS A 117 -4.96 13.97 -0.49
C CYS A 117 -4.91 12.63 0.22
N PHE A 118 -4.00 12.51 1.15
CA PHE A 118 -3.77 11.32 1.94
C PHE A 118 -4.19 11.57 3.39
N GLU A 119 -5.18 10.80 3.84
CA GLU A 119 -5.67 10.82 5.22
C GLU A 119 -5.31 9.52 5.91
N TYR A 120 -4.60 9.61 7.01
CA TYR A 120 -4.14 8.48 7.78
C TYR A 120 -5.00 8.29 9.03
N LEU A 121 -5.63 7.13 9.13
CA LEU A 121 -6.47 6.74 10.25
C LEU A 121 -5.73 5.69 11.08
N ASN A 122 -5.38 6.02 12.30
CA ASN A 122 -4.79 5.09 13.23
C ASN A 122 -5.84 4.72 14.28
N ASN A 123 -6.19 3.44 14.34
CA ASN A 123 -6.99 2.89 15.43
C ASN A 123 -6.22 1.75 16.12
N ASP A 124 -6.68 1.33 17.29
CA ASP A 124 -5.99 0.33 18.12
C ASP A 124 -5.91 -1.06 17.48
N LYS A 125 -6.64 -1.31 16.39
CA LYS A 125 -6.78 -2.64 15.78
C LYS A 125 -6.24 -2.74 14.36
N SER A 126 -6.24 -1.63 13.62
CA SER A 126 -5.78 -1.59 12.25
C SER A 126 -5.21 -0.21 11.91
N ILE A 127 -4.30 -0.19 10.97
CA ILE A 127 -3.77 1.03 10.41
C ILE A 127 -4.41 1.16 9.04
N GLU A 128 -5.21 2.19 8.86
CA GLU A 128 -5.90 2.47 7.63
C GLU A 128 -5.51 3.85 7.12
N ALA A 129 -5.54 4.02 5.82
CA ALA A 129 -5.39 5.31 5.18
C ALA A 129 -6.35 5.41 4.00
N VAL A 130 -6.70 6.62 3.64
CA VAL A 130 -7.56 6.91 2.51
C VAL A 130 -6.89 7.93 1.61
N ILE A 131 -6.87 7.63 0.33
CA ILE A 131 -6.39 8.53 -0.72
C ILE A 131 -7.60 9.02 -1.51
N SER A 132 -7.68 10.33 -1.72
CA SER A 132 -8.70 10.96 -2.57
C SER A 132 -8.04 11.99 -3.50
N LYS A 133 -8.72 12.39 -4.57
CA LYS A 133 -8.28 13.54 -5.36
C LYS A 133 -8.44 14.80 -4.51
N CYS A 134 -7.40 15.64 -4.44
CA CYS A 134 -7.53 16.94 -3.82
C CYS A 134 -8.40 17.86 -4.69
N ASN A 135 -9.27 18.61 -4.07
CA ASN A 135 -10.07 19.65 -4.72
C ASN A 135 -9.21 20.88 -4.99
#